data_b7dce635297be49628ae12ced304d3de
#
_entry.id   b7dce635297be49628ae12ced304d3de
#
_cell.length_a   1.000
_cell.length_b   1.000
_cell.length_c   1.000
_cell.angle_alpha   90.00
_cell.angle_beta   90.00
_cell.angle_gamma   90.00
#
_symmetry.space_group_name_H-M   'P 1'
#
loop_
_entity.id
_entity.type
_entity.pdbx_description
1 polymer ?
#
loop_
_entity_poly.entity_id
_entity_poly.type
_entity_poly.pdbx_seq_one_letter_code
_entity_poly.pdbx_strand_id
1 'polypeptide(L)'
;MPQRAVAISLLALVGLLPWLVADVAPDWLAHDSTRVAMIGLALLAGLALLVAKPAGEPLGGNGWRFLVPMLLLAVVVRALLAPYPEQALREAATLLGMVALAAFLGRAASPTMLARAVVAATSAYAVSMLGIALVASTWAPGDMGLHEAQIEFFGYSNFRFYNHVQTVAMPLTLGVAALSTERRWRWLARIGAAAGFALLFQAWGRATGLALVVATVLVLVAGQLVGRSVALHARRWFVEALVAAAAGAVLLVLLTVLQSGWSVQITGSREGSNQERMDLVRFALARSLDSPLWGIGPMHLAGMRGMNAAHPHNAWAQVVAEWGWPVGLLLLGTVVLVASRLWRALRSASETEAAWGLVLLATGVAVLVDSLFSGNFVMPMSQLWIALLGGWMLAWWRHLPGRASVPAPWLGRPAVVILVTVQIWLAFSIAPEVRRWPQPLDEAIERYPNELLNPRFWTHGWFGEPGPRP
;
A
#
# COMPACT_ATOMS: atom_id res chain seq x y z
N MET A 1 20.32 -14.26 14.12
CA MET A 1 19.18 -14.15 15.06
C MET A 1 18.64 -12.72 15.25
N PRO A 2 19.43 -11.65 15.46
CA PRO A 2 18.86 -10.32 15.74
C PRO A 2 17.98 -9.76 14.62
N GLN A 3 18.34 -9.94 13.35
CA GLN A 3 17.53 -9.44 12.22
C GLN A 3 16.13 -10.05 12.12
N ARG A 4 15.99 -11.34 12.45
CA ARG A 4 14.68 -12.01 12.46
C ARG A 4 13.78 -11.45 13.58
N ALA A 5 14.33 -11.15 14.75
CA ALA A 5 13.58 -10.51 15.83
C ALA A 5 13.09 -9.11 15.41
N VAL A 6 13.96 -8.29 14.80
CA VAL A 6 13.59 -6.98 14.26
C VAL A 6 12.49 -7.10 13.20
N ALA A 7 12.59 -8.08 12.29
CA ALA A 7 11.54 -8.30 11.29
C ALA A 7 10.20 -8.70 11.92
N ILE A 8 10.21 -9.55 12.96
CA ILE A 8 8.98 -9.90 13.70
C ILE A 8 8.38 -8.66 14.34
N SER A 9 9.20 -7.83 15.02
CA SER A 9 8.74 -6.60 15.66
C SER A 9 8.15 -5.61 14.65
N LEU A 10 8.82 -5.40 13.50
CA LEU A 10 8.30 -4.53 12.44
C LEU A 10 6.98 -5.04 11.87
N LEU A 11 6.85 -6.34 11.63
CA LEU A 11 5.60 -6.94 11.14
C LEU A 11 4.48 -6.83 12.17
N ALA A 12 4.79 -7.03 13.45
CA ALA A 12 3.81 -6.85 14.52
C ALA A 12 3.36 -5.39 14.62
N LEU A 13 4.29 -4.42 14.54
CA LEU A 13 3.95 -3.01 14.53
C LEU A 13 3.09 -2.61 13.32
N VAL A 14 3.43 -3.05 12.11
CA VAL A 14 2.59 -2.80 10.92
C VAL A 14 1.19 -3.39 11.10
N GLY A 15 1.08 -4.60 11.65
CA GLY A 15 -0.21 -5.25 11.91
C GLY A 15 -1.04 -4.55 12.98
N LEU A 16 -0.40 -4.03 14.03
CA LEU A 16 -1.07 -3.35 15.15
C LEU A 16 -1.29 -1.86 14.90
N LEU A 17 -0.68 -1.30 13.85
CA LEU A 17 -0.65 0.13 13.62
C LEU A 17 -2.05 0.78 13.60
N PRO A 18 -3.11 0.19 12.99
CA PRO A 18 -4.44 0.79 13.02
C PRO A 18 -4.96 1.06 14.44
N TRP A 19 -4.67 0.17 15.39
CA TRP A 19 -5.08 0.37 16.80
C TRP A 19 -4.17 1.34 17.54
N LEU A 20 -2.88 1.33 17.23
CA LEU A 20 -1.90 2.21 17.89
C LEU A 20 -2.08 3.68 17.50
N VAL A 21 -2.41 3.96 16.22
CA VAL A 21 -2.54 5.36 15.74
C VAL A 21 -3.88 6.00 16.09
N ALA A 22 -4.89 5.21 16.44
CA ALA A 22 -6.21 5.73 16.76
C ALA A 22 -6.31 6.39 18.14
N ASP A 23 -5.45 5.97 19.10
CA ASP A 23 -5.52 6.39 20.49
C ASP A 23 -4.31 7.18 20.99
N VAL A 24 -3.25 7.32 20.17
CA VAL A 24 -1.97 7.90 20.65
C VAL A 24 -2.07 9.40 20.92
N ALA A 25 -2.93 10.10 20.18
CA ALA A 25 -3.20 11.52 20.45
C ALA A 25 -4.58 11.88 19.89
N PRO A 26 -5.51 12.37 20.70
CA PRO A 26 -6.87 12.70 20.25
C PRO A 26 -6.91 13.79 19.15
N ASP A 27 -5.85 14.60 19.05
CA ASP A 27 -5.74 15.68 18.08
C ASP A 27 -5.04 15.26 16.76
N TRP A 28 -4.55 14.02 16.69
CA TRP A 28 -3.87 13.52 15.51
C TRP A 28 -4.80 12.67 14.66
N LEU A 29 -4.91 13.04 13.38
CA LEU A 29 -5.63 12.21 12.43
C LEU A 29 -4.84 10.92 12.14
N ALA A 30 -5.54 9.82 11.95
CA ALA A 30 -4.92 8.51 11.73
C ALA A 30 -3.95 8.47 10.54
N HIS A 31 -4.17 9.29 9.50
CA HIS A 31 -3.25 9.44 8.36
C HIS A 31 -1.88 9.96 8.82
N ASP A 32 -1.86 11.03 9.61
CA ASP A 32 -0.63 11.72 10.01
C ASP A 32 0.17 10.87 11.00
N SER A 33 -0.50 10.28 11.99
CA SER A 33 0.09 9.33 12.93
C SER A 33 0.71 8.13 12.20
N THR A 34 0.00 7.59 11.19
CA THR A 34 0.51 6.49 10.36
C THR A 34 1.72 6.93 9.54
N ARG A 35 1.74 8.17 9.03
CA ARG A 35 2.88 8.72 8.29
C ARG A 35 4.13 8.79 9.15
N VAL A 36 4.02 9.31 10.38
CA VAL A 36 5.13 9.35 11.33
C VAL A 36 5.64 7.94 11.67
N ALA A 37 4.72 7.02 11.97
CA ALA A 37 5.07 5.63 12.25
C ALA A 37 5.77 4.96 11.05
N MET A 38 5.29 5.20 9.83
CA MET A 38 5.90 4.67 8.61
C MET A 38 7.34 5.16 8.43
N ILE A 39 7.60 6.45 8.69
CA ILE A 39 8.95 7.03 8.63
C ILE A 39 9.87 6.35 9.66
N GLY A 40 9.39 6.16 10.89
CA GLY A 40 10.11 5.44 11.94
C GLY A 40 10.44 3.99 11.55
N LEU A 41 9.45 3.26 11.01
CA LEU A 41 9.63 1.87 10.55
C LEU A 41 10.62 1.78 9.38
N ALA A 42 10.56 2.71 8.44
CA ALA A 42 11.49 2.77 7.30
C ALA A 42 12.92 3.07 7.77
N LEU A 43 13.10 4.00 8.71
CA LEU A 43 14.38 4.31 9.31
C LEU A 43 14.96 3.10 10.06
N LEU A 44 14.16 2.43 10.89
CA LEU A 44 14.58 1.22 11.60
C LEU A 44 14.99 0.10 10.64
N ALA A 45 14.24 -0.10 9.56
CA ALA A 45 14.57 -1.06 8.52
C ALA A 45 15.89 -0.71 7.81
N GLY A 46 16.10 0.56 7.48
CA GLY A 46 17.34 1.08 6.91
C GLY A 46 18.55 0.86 7.81
N LEU A 47 18.44 1.23 9.09
CA LEU A 47 19.49 1.00 10.09
C LEU A 47 19.80 -0.48 10.28
N ALA A 48 18.78 -1.34 10.33
CA ALA A 48 18.94 -2.77 10.40
C ALA A 48 19.65 -3.36 9.16
N LEU A 49 19.42 -2.79 7.96
CA LEU A 49 20.17 -3.12 6.75
C LEU A 49 21.64 -2.68 6.83
N LEU A 50 21.89 -1.52 7.40
CA LEU A 50 23.25 -0.95 7.51
C LEU A 50 24.16 -1.81 8.42
N VAL A 51 23.62 -2.29 9.54
CA VAL A 51 24.36 -3.17 10.48
C VAL A 51 24.37 -4.64 10.06
N ALA A 52 23.60 -4.99 9.04
CA ALA A 52 23.54 -6.34 8.51
C ALA A 52 24.87 -6.72 7.84
N LYS A 53 25.41 -7.92 8.14
CA LYS A 53 26.56 -8.43 7.40
C LYS A 53 26.27 -8.40 5.91
N PRO A 54 27.18 -7.93 5.05
CA PRO A 54 26.98 -8.01 3.61
C PRO A 54 26.61 -9.46 3.25
N ALA A 55 25.49 -9.65 2.56
CA ALA A 55 25.22 -10.94 1.96
C ALA A 55 26.32 -11.16 0.91
N GLY A 56 26.89 -12.37 0.83
CA GLY A 56 28.08 -12.73 0.05
C GLY A 56 28.16 -12.12 -1.35
N GLU A 57 29.23 -12.39 -2.08
CA GLU A 57 29.52 -11.73 -3.35
C GLU A 57 28.35 -11.76 -4.36
N PRO A 58 28.06 -10.65 -5.07
CA PRO A 58 26.95 -10.60 -6.01
C PRO A 58 27.23 -11.50 -7.21
N LEU A 59 26.33 -12.44 -7.46
CA LEU A 59 26.25 -13.13 -8.73
C LEU A 59 25.69 -12.20 -9.81
N GLY A 60 26.56 -11.72 -10.68
CA GLY A 60 26.22 -10.81 -11.78
C GLY A 60 27.00 -9.52 -11.70
N GLY A 61 27.70 -9.20 -12.75
CA GLY A 61 28.75 -8.20 -12.90
C GLY A 61 28.60 -6.91 -12.09
N ASN A 62 29.72 -6.26 -11.86
CA ASN A 62 29.89 -5.09 -11.00
C ASN A 62 28.94 -3.88 -11.32
N GLY A 63 28.23 -3.90 -12.44
CA GLY A 63 27.40 -2.79 -12.90
C GLY A 63 26.25 -2.41 -11.94
N TRP A 64 25.56 -3.39 -11.33
CA TRP A 64 24.44 -3.10 -10.43
C TRP A 64 24.86 -2.40 -9.14
N ARG A 65 26.10 -2.62 -8.68
CA ARG A 65 26.65 -1.97 -7.48
C ARG A 65 26.72 -0.45 -7.63
N PHE A 66 26.88 0.05 -8.85
CA PHE A 66 26.92 1.47 -9.16
C PHE A 66 25.58 1.99 -9.65
N LEU A 67 24.86 1.22 -10.46
CA LEU A 67 23.61 1.65 -11.07
C LEU A 67 22.54 1.98 -10.02
N VAL A 68 22.36 1.13 -9.00
CA VAL A 68 21.31 1.37 -7.99
C VAL A 68 21.62 2.61 -7.14
N PRO A 69 22.81 2.79 -6.54
CA PRO A 69 23.14 4.05 -5.86
C PRO A 69 22.97 5.28 -6.74
N MET A 70 23.35 5.20 -8.02
CA MET A 70 23.17 6.30 -8.97
C MET A 70 21.70 6.62 -9.20
N LEU A 71 20.84 5.62 -9.36
CA LEU A 71 19.40 5.83 -9.51
C LEU A 71 18.79 6.44 -8.25
N LEU A 72 19.15 5.94 -7.06
CA LEU A 72 18.69 6.53 -5.80
C LEU A 72 19.15 7.97 -5.66
N LEU A 73 20.40 8.25 -6.00
CA LEU A 73 20.95 9.61 -6.00
C LEU A 73 20.24 10.51 -7.00
N ALA A 74 19.95 10.01 -8.21
CA ALA A 74 19.20 10.76 -9.22
C ALA A 74 17.80 11.16 -8.73
N VAL A 75 17.11 10.28 -7.99
CA VAL A 75 15.81 10.59 -7.35
C VAL A 75 15.98 11.75 -6.35
N VAL A 76 17.00 11.71 -5.51
CA VAL A 76 17.29 12.77 -4.53
C VAL A 76 17.65 14.08 -5.21
N VAL A 77 18.56 14.05 -6.20
CA VAL A 77 18.97 15.23 -6.96
C VAL A 77 17.76 15.85 -7.68
N ARG A 78 16.91 15.02 -8.31
CA ARG A 78 15.69 15.53 -8.96
C ARG A 78 14.77 16.22 -7.99
N ALA A 79 14.60 15.71 -6.77
CA ALA A 79 13.81 16.34 -5.74
C ALA A 79 14.41 17.67 -5.28
N LEU A 80 15.72 17.74 -5.11
CA LEU A 80 16.43 18.97 -4.73
C LEU A 80 16.37 20.08 -5.80
N LEU A 81 16.22 19.70 -7.07
CA LEU A 81 16.10 20.64 -8.20
C LEU A 81 14.64 21.05 -8.48
N ALA A 82 13.68 20.61 -7.68
CA ALA A 82 12.27 20.99 -7.82
C ALA A 82 12.01 22.42 -7.28
N PRO A 83 10.97 23.12 -7.74
CA PRO A 83 10.62 24.45 -7.24
C PRO A 83 10.39 24.53 -5.72
N TYR A 84 9.84 23.47 -5.11
CA TYR A 84 9.70 23.30 -3.66
C TYR A 84 10.53 22.07 -3.21
N PRO A 85 11.85 22.22 -3.01
CA PRO A 85 12.76 21.08 -2.78
C PRO A 85 12.42 20.27 -1.55
N GLU A 86 11.98 20.92 -0.47
CA GLU A 86 11.64 20.22 0.77
C GLU A 86 10.47 19.27 0.56
N GLN A 87 9.39 19.72 -0.08
CA GLN A 87 8.21 18.91 -0.34
C GLN A 87 8.54 17.75 -1.30
N ALA A 88 9.28 18.04 -2.35
CA ALA A 88 9.74 17.04 -3.31
C ALA A 88 10.63 15.98 -2.65
N LEU A 89 11.52 16.39 -1.75
CA LEU A 89 12.42 15.48 -1.05
C LEU A 89 11.67 14.63 -0.01
N ARG A 90 10.62 15.17 0.65
CA ARG A 90 9.74 14.40 1.53
C ARG A 90 9.04 13.25 0.78
N GLU A 91 8.51 13.53 -0.42
CA GLU A 91 7.89 12.49 -1.26
C GLU A 91 8.93 11.44 -1.70
N ALA A 92 10.08 11.89 -2.21
CA ALA A 92 11.18 11.01 -2.61
C ALA A 92 11.65 10.13 -1.44
N ALA A 93 11.86 10.72 -0.26
CA ALA A 93 12.25 10.03 0.95
C ALA A 93 11.23 8.97 1.39
N THR A 94 9.94 9.29 1.28
CA THR A 94 8.85 8.37 1.57
C THR A 94 8.91 7.12 0.67
N LEU A 95 9.05 7.31 -0.64
CA LEU A 95 9.19 6.20 -1.60
C LEU A 95 10.47 5.37 -1.36
N LEU A 96 11.58 6.03 -1.07
CA LEU A 96 12.84 5.37 -0.72
C LEU A 96 12.73 4.59 0.60
N GLY A 97 11.94 5.07 1.55
CA GLY A 97 11.63 4.36 2.79
C GLY A 97 10.87 3.05 2.56
N MET A 98 9.92 3.05 1.61
CA MET A 98 9.24 1.81 1.19
C MET A 98 10.24 0.78 0.61
N VAL A 99 11.19 1.25 -0.20
CA VAL A 99 12.25 0.39 -0.76
C VAL A 99 13.12 -0.19 0.37
N ALA A 100 13.50 0.61 1.36
CA ALA A 100 14.29 0.15 2.51
C ALA A 100 13.54 -0.92 3.32
N LEU A 101 12.25 -0.69 3.61
CA LEU A 101 11.41 -1.64 4.34
C LEU A 101 11.21 -2.94 3.57
N ALA A 102 10.89 -2.87 2.28
CA ALA A 102 10.74 -4.05 1.42
C ALA A 102 12.04 -4.86 1.34
N ALA A 103 13.17 -4.20 1.16
CA ALA A 103 14.48 -4.84 1.11
C ALA A 103 14.86 -5.52 2.43
N PHE A 104 14.58 -4.87 3.56
CA PHE A 104 14.83 -5.46 4.88
C PHE A 104 13.94 -6.68 5.13
N LEU A 105 12.63 -6.57 4.90
CA LEU A 105 11.70 -7.69 5.06
C LEU A 105 12.05 -8.85 4.13
N GLY A 106 12.36 -8.58 2.85
CA GLY A 106 12.81 -9.58 1.91
C GLY A 106 14.09 -10.30 2.31
N ARG A 107 14.95 -9.64 3.09
CA ARG A 107 16.18 -10.22 3.62
C ARG A 107 15.98 -11.00 4.92
N ALA A 108 15.23 -10.45 5.87
CA ALA A 108 15.16 -10.91 7.26
C ALA A 108 13.99 -11.85 7.54
N ALA A 109 12.90 -11.75 6.74
CA ALA A 109 11.70 -12.53 6.92
C ALA A 109 11.68 -13.77 6.02
N SER A 110 11.02 -14.85 6.49
CA SER A 110 10.67 -15.99 5.65
C SER A 110 9.29 -15.80 5.03
N PRO A 111 8.99 -16.42 3.85
CA PRO A 111 7.64 -16.41 3.26
C PRO A 111 6.55 -16.85 4.25
N THR A 112 6.81 -17.88 5.06
CA THR A 112 5.87 -18.36 6.08
C THR A 112 5.60 -17.31 7.16
N MET A 113 6.63 -16.59 7.61
CA MET A 113 6.48 -15.53 8.61
C MET A 113 5.63 -14.39 8.06
N LEU A 114 5.86 -13.97 6.82
CA LEU A 114 5.07 -12.96 6.13
C LEU A 114 3.61 -13.39 5.95
N ALA A 115 3.39 -14.64 5.53
CA ALA A 115 2.05 -15.21 5.40
C ALA A 115 1.26 -15.16 6.72
N ARG A 116 1.89 -15.57 7.82
CA ARG A 116 1.27 -15.55 9.15
C ARG A 116 0.99 -14.13 9.63
N ALA A 117 1.92 -13.20 9.41
CA ALA A 117 1.74 -11.80 9.79
C ALA A 117 0.59 -11.13 9.03
N VAL A 118 0.52 -11.34 7.71
CA VAL A 118 -0.58 -10.83 6.88
C VAL A 118 -1.94 -11.35 7.37
N VAL A 119 -2.06 -12.67 7.55
CA VAL A 119 -3.33 -13.26 7.99
C VAL A 119 -3.71 -12.79 9.40
N ALA A 120 -2.74 -12.74 10.32
CA ALA A 120 -3.00 -12.28 11.68
C ALA A 120 -3.51 -10.82 11.68
N ALA A 121 -2.80 -9.92 10.96
CA ALA A 121 -3.17 -8.52 10.88
C ALA A 121 -4.53 -8.31 10.18
N THR A 122 -4.73 -8.93 9.02
CA THR A 122 -5.99 -8.80 8.25
C THR A 122 -7.18 -9.33 9.03
N SER A 123 -7.03 -10.53 9.62
CA SER A 123 -8.15 -11.16 10.36
C SER A 123 -8.46 -10.43 11.66
N ALA A 124 -7.43 -10.03 12.41
CA ALA A 124 -7.63 -9.28 13.66
C ALA A 124 -8.35 -7.95 13.35
N TYR A 125 -7.87 -7.19 12.35
CA TYR A 125 -8.48 -5.93 12.00
C TYR A 125 -9.92 -6.10 11.49
N ALA A 126 -10.16 -6.96 10.50
CA ALA A 126 -11.48 -7.12 9.91
C ALA A 126 -12.52 -7.64 10.91
N VAL A 127 -12.15 -8.61 11.77
CA VAL A 127 -13.04 -9.13 12.82
C VAL A 127 -13.31 -8.08 13.90
N SER A 128 -12.29 -7.29 14.30
CA SER A 128 -12.49 -6.20 15.26
C SER A 128 -13.46 -5.15 14.72
N MET A 129 -13.33 -4.75 13.46
CA MET A 129 -14.22 -3.78 12.82
C MET A 129 -15.68 -4.28 12.78
N LEU A 130 -15.90 -5.55 12.42
CA LEU A 130 -17.24 -6.14 12.45
C LEU A 130 -17.79 -6.24 13.88
N GLY A 131 -16.92 -6.56 14.85
CA GLY A 131 -17.28 -6.59 16.27
C GLY A 131 -17.70 -5.22 16.79
N ILE A 132 -16.93 -4.17 16.46
CA ILE A 132 -17.27 -2.78 16.82
C ILE A 132 -18.61 -2.38 16.17
N ALA A 133 -18.81 -2.70 14.88
CA ALA A 133 -20.06 -2.44 14.20
C ALA A 133 -21.25 -3.12 14.89
N LEU A 134 -21.10 -4.39 15.29
CA LEU A 134 -22.13 -5.14 16.01
C LEU A 134 -22.43 -4.52 17.38
N VAL A 135 -21.39 -4.19 18.16
CA VAL A 135 -21.56 -3.58 19.48
C VAL A 135 -22.23 -2.21 19.35
N ALA A 136 -21.75 -1.35 18.47
CA ALA A 136 -22.35 -0.03 18.25
C ALA A 136 -23.84 -0.12 17.91
N SER A 137 -24.24 -1.11 17.11
CA SER A 137 -25.64 -1.32 16.73
C SER A 137 -26.54 -1.75 17.87
N THR A 138 -25.99 -2.45 18.88
CA THR A 138 -26.78 -2.94 20.02
C THR A 138 -26.93 -1.90 21.13
N TRP A 139 -25.99 -0.93 21.23
CA TRP A 139 -25.93 0.04 22.33
C TRP A 139 -26.56 1.40 22.00
N ALA A 140 -26.73 1.72 20.73
CA ALA A 140 -27.34 2.97 20.27
C ALA A 140 -28.43 2.71 19.21
N PRO A 141 -29.50 1.96 19.53
CA PRO A 141 -30.59 1.72 18.58
C PRO A 141 -31.42 3.00 18.43
N GLY A 142 -31.19 3.74 17.39
CA GLY A 142 -32.06 4.86 16.99
C GLY A 142 -31.38 6.22 16.76
N ASP A 143 -30.31 6.56 17.45
CA ASP A 143 -29.66 7.88 17.34
C ASP A 143 -28.47 7.92 16.41
N MET A 144 -27.86 6.79 16.12
CA MET A 144 -26.84 6.68 15.08
C MET A 144 -27.40 5.87 13.91
N GLY A 145 -28.15 6.50 13.05
CA GLY A 145 -28.44 5.92 11.75
C GLY A 145 -27.12 5.51 11.11
N LEU A 146 -27.03 4.29 10.53
CA LEU A 146 -25.86 3.82 9.79
C LEU A 146 -25.42 4.77 8.67
N HIS A 147 -26.19 5.81 8.38
CA HIS A 147 -25.87 6.92 7.49
C HIS A 147 -24.94 7.94 8.10
N GLU A 148 -24.94 8.15 9.41
CA GLU A 148 -24.03 9.07 10.10
C GLU A 148 -22.90 8.31 10.81
N ALA A 149 -23.14 7.10 11.30
CA ALA A 149 -22.09 6.15 11.59
C ALA A 149 -21.59 5.52 10.26
N GLN A 150 -20.94 6.30 9.41
CA GLN A 150 -19.80 5.75 8.69
C GLN A 150 -18.99 5.11 9.80
N ILE A 151 -19.01 3.76 9.90
CA ILE A 151 -18.12 3.06 10.82
C ILE A 151 -16.77 3.68 10.52
N GLU A 152 -16.33 4.58 11.39
CA GLU A 152 -15.04 5.20 11.25
C GLU A 152 -14.10 4.02 11.30
N PHE A 153 -13.50 3.68 10.16
CA PHE A 153 -12.59 2.56 10.08
C PHE A 153 -11.42 2.91 10.97
N PHE A 154 -11.49 2.41 12.18
CA PHE A 154 -10.58 2.69 13.26
C PHE A 154 -9.12 2.63 12.79
N GLY A 155 -8.36 3.69 13.04
CA GLY A 155 -7.00 3.82 12.52
C GLY A 155 -6.88 4.21 11.05
N TYR A 156 -7.98 4.58 10.40
CA TYR A 156 -8.00 5.14 9.04
C TYR A 156 -8.84 6.41 9.02
N SER A 157 -8.28 7.51 8.54
CA SER A 157 -9.02 8.78 8.41
C SER A 157 -10.17 8.71 7.39
N ASN A 158 -10.25 7.64 6.61
CA ASN A 158 -11.31 7.39 5.65
C ASN A 158 -11.40 5.90 5.33
N PHE A 159 -12.61 5.35 5.21
CA PHE A 159 -12.84 3.94 4.84
C PHE A 159 -12.18 3.53 3.50
N ARG A 160 -12.02 4.47 2.56
CA ARG A 160 -11.34 4.23 1.28
C ARG A 160 -9.86 3.90 1.46
N PHE A 161 -9.22 4.41 2.52
CA PHE A 161 -7.81 4.11 2.80
C PHE A 161 -7.63 2.67 3.25
N TYR A 162 -8.62 2.11 3.94
CA TYR A 162 -8.65 0.67 4.22
C TYR A 162 -8.84 -0.16 2.95
N ASN A 163 -9.66 0.28 1.99
CA ASN A 163 -9.81 -0.41 0.71
C ASN A 163 -8.47 -0.56 -0.03
N HIS A 164 -7.59 0.45 0.04
CA HIS A 164 -6.25 0.35 -0.56
C HIS A 164 -5.39 -0.73 0.12
N VAL A 165 -5.53 -0.92 1.42
CA VAL A 165 -4.89 -2.02 2.15
C VAL A 165 -5.49 -3.35 1.73
N GLN A 166 -6.80 -3.43 1.58
CA GLN A 166 -7.48 -4.66 1.14
C GLN A 166 -7.01 -5.13 -0.23
N THR A 167 -6.64 -4.22 -1.14
CA THR A 167 -6.08 -4.57 -2.45
C THR A 167 -4.80 -5.43 -2.33
N VAL A 168 -4.01 -5.24 -1.28
CA VAL A 168 -2.83 -6.07 -0.98
C VAL A 168 -3.21 -7.26 -0.10
N ALA A 169 -3.93 -7.00 0.99
CA ALA A 169 -4.18 -7.96 2.05
C ALA A 169 -5.09 -9.12 1.62
N MET A 170 -6.14 -8.83 0.83
CA MET A 170 -7.14 -9.84 0.46
C MET A 170 -6.58 -10.94 -0.44
N PRO A 171 -5.88 -10.67 -1.56
CA PRO A 171 -5.31 -11.74 -2.39
C PRO A 171 -4.31 -12.60 -1.62
N LEU A 172 -3.49 -11.98 -0.74
CA LEU A 172 -2.53 -12.70 0.09
C LEU A 172 -3.21 -13.58 1.13
N THR A 173 -4.25 -13.09 1.80
CA THR A 173 -5.05 -13.84 2.77
C THR A 173 -5.75 -15.04 2.10
N LEU A 174 -6.34 -14.85 0.92
CA LEU A 174 -6.90 -15.93 0.09
C LEU A 174 -5.83 -16.94 -0.32
N GLY A 175 -4.60 -16.47 -0.61
CA GLY A 175 -3.44 -17.34 -0.86
C GLY A 175 -3.15 -18.25 0.33
N VAL A 176 -3.17 -17.73 1.56
CA VAL A 176 -2.98 -18.54 2.77
C VAL A 176 -4.15 -19.50 2.98
N ALA A 177 -5.39 -19.09 2.75
CA ALA A 177 -6.56 -19.96 2.83
C ALA A 177 -6.46 -21.17 1.87
N ALA A 178 -5.97 -20.93 0.65
CA ALA A 178 -5.85 -21.96 -0.39
C ALA A 178 -4.62 -22.88 -0.25
N LEU A 179 -3.48 -22.31 0.18
CA LEU A 179 -2.16 -22.96 0.03
C LEU A 179 -1.52 -23.39 1.37
N SER A 180 -1.95 -22.85 2.52
CA SER A 180 -1.35 -23.21 3.79
C SER A 180 -1.62 -24.67 4.15
N THR A 181 -0.60 -25.38 4.62
CA THR A 181 -0.73 -26.75 5.15
C THR A 181 -1.25 -26.76 6.59
N GLU A 182 -1.07 -25.68 7.35
CA GLU A 182 -1.50 -25.56 8.75
C GLU A 182 -2.98 -25.19 8.84
N ARG A 183 -3.80 -26.10 9.42
CA ARG A 183 -5.25 -25.94 9.54
C ARG A 183 -5.67 -24.62 10.24
N ARG A 184 -4.98 -24.23 11.32
CA ARG A 184 -5.26 -23.00 12.07
C ARG A 184 -5.15 -21.75 11.22
N TRP A 185 -4.08 -21.64 10.38
CA TRP A 185 -3.85 -20.49 9.52
C TRP A 185 -4.84 -20.45 8.36
N ARG A 186 -5.24 -21.61 7.83
CA ARG A 186 -6.29 -21.66 6.81
C ARG A 186 -7.62 -21.14 7.34
N TRP A 187 -8.03 -21.58 8.53
CA TRP A 187 -9.29 -21.11 9.12
C TRP A 187 -9.24 -19.63 9.46
N LEU A 188 -8.15 -19.16 10.07
CA LEU A 188 -7.97 -17.74 10.36
C LEU A 188 -8.02 -16.89 9.08
N ALA A 189 -7.37 -17.35 7.99
CA ALA A 189 -7.41 -16.70 6.70
C ALA A 189 -8.84 -16.65 6.11
N ARG A 190 -9.63 -17.74 6.21
CA ARG A 190 -11.02 -17.78 5.77
C ARG A 190 -11.91 -16.79 6.52
N ILE A 191 -11.77 -16.76 7.84
CA ILE A 191 -12.50 -15.82 8.70
C ILE A 191 -12.13 -14.39 8.33
N GLY A 192 -10.82 -14.09 8.25
CA GLY A 192 -10.33 -12.77 7.88
C GLY A 192 -10.75 -12.35 6.46
N ALA A 193 -10.76 -13.27 5.50
CA ALA A 193 -11.22 -13.00 4.14
C ALA A 193 -12.73 -12.72 4.09
N ALA A 194 -13.56 -13.52 4.76
CA ALA A 194 -15.00 -13.31 4.83
C ALA A 194 -15.33 -11.96 5.48
N ALA A 195 -14.72 -11.65 6.63
CA ALA A 195 -14.85 -10.36 7.29
C ALA A 195 -14.35 -9.20 6.40
N GLY A 196 -13.21 -9.40 5.72
CA GLY A 196 -12.66 -8.42 4.78
C GLY A 196 -13.61 -8.13 3.61
N PHE A 197 -14.26 -9.15 3.03
CA PHE A 197 -15.27 -8.94 1.99
C PHE A 197 -16.51 -8.23 2.51
N ALA A 198 -16.99 -8.53 3.71
CA ALA A 198 -18.10 -7.79 4.32
C ALA A 198 -17.79 -6.29 4.40
N LEU A 199 -16.60 -5.93 4.89
CA LEU A 199 -16.14 -4.54 4.95
C LEU A 199 -15.94 -3.92 3.56
N LEU A 200 -15.45 -4.67 2.57
CA LEU A 200 -15.29 -4.21 1.20
C LEU A 200 -16.64 -3.86 0.56
N PHE A 201 -17.63 -4.71 0.76
CA PHE A 201 -18.98 -4.49 0.25
C PHE A 201 -19.65 -3.29 0.94
N GLN A 202 -19.51 -3.18 2.26
CA GLN A 202 -20.00 -2.02 3.02
C GLN A 202 -19.37 -0.71 2.55
N ALA A 203 -18.05 -0.71 2.31
CA ALA A 203 -17.30 0.46 1.87
C ALA A 203 -17.48 0.79 0.36
N TRP A 204 -18.19 -0.05 -0.41
CA TRP A 204 -18.31 0.11 -1.87
C TRP A 204 -16.97 0.35 -2.58
N GLY A 205 -15.96 -0.43 -2.23
CA GLY A 205 -14.61 -0.31 -2.76
C GLY A 205 -14.49 -0.76 -4.23
N ARG A 206 -15.08 -0.01 -5.19
CA ARG A 206 -15.15 -0.37 -6.62
C ARG A 206 -13.78 -0.64 -7.25
N ALA A 207 -12.79 0.21 -6.98
CA ALA A 207 -11.44 0.06 -7.52
C ALA A 207 -10.79 -1.22 -6.99
N THR A 208 -10.86 -1.47 -5.68
CA THR A 208 -10.39 -2.70 -5.04
C THR A 208 -11.14 -3.92 -5.52
N GLY A 209 -12.49 -3.84 -5.67
CA GLY A 209 -13.30 -4.91 -6.24
C GLY A 209 -12.84 -5.28 -7.65
N LEU A 210 -12.66 -4.29 -8.54
CA LEU A 210 -12.12 -4.51 -9.89
C LEU A 210 -10.72 -5.14 -9.84
N ALA A 211 -9.83 -4.64 -8.99
CA ALA A 211 -8.49 -5.17 -8.82
C ALA A 211 -8.50 -6.64 -8.38
N LEU A 212 -9.39 -7.03 -7.46
CA LEU A 212 -9.56 -8.42 -7.03
C LEU A 212 -10.11 -9.32 -8.15
N VAL A 213 -11.05 -8.83 -8.96
CA VAL A 213 -11.55 -9.56 -10.13
C VAL A 213 -10.43 -9.79 -11.13
N VAL A 214 -9.64 -8.76 -11.48
CA VAL A 214 -8.50 -8.89 -12.41
C VAL A 214 -7.45 -9.84 -11.85
N ALA A 215 -7.12 -9.76 -10.55
CA ALA A 215 -6.22 -10.69 -9.88
C ALA A 215 -6.73 -12.14 -9.97
N THR A 216 -8.04 -12.35 -9.78
CA THR A 216 -8.68 -13.65 -9.88
C THR A 216 -8.56 -14.24 -11.27
N VAL A 217 -8.88 -13.46 -12.29
CA VAL A 217 -8.73 -13.88 -13.70
C VAL A 217 -7.28 -14.22 -14.01
N LEU A 218 -6.34 -13.39 -13.57
CA LEU A 218 -4.91 -13.64 -13.75
C LEU A 218 -4.46 -14.95 -13.08
N VAL A 219 -4.88 -15.21 -11.84
CA VAL A 219 -4.56 -16.46 -11.14
C VAL A 219 -5.06 -17.68 -11.92
N LEU A 220 -6.29 -17.62 -12.41
CA LEU A 220 -6.90 -18.74 -13.16
C LEU A 220 -6.20 -18.97 -14.51
N VAL A 221 -6.00 -17.90 -15.30
CA VAL A 221 -5.37 -18.01 -16.64
C VAL A 221 -3.90 -18.39 -16.50
N ALA A 222 -3.16 -17.69 -15.65
CA ALA A 222 -1.73 -17.96 -15.48
C ALA A 222 -1.48 -19.35 -14.86
N GLY A 223 -2.35 -19.80 -13.94
CA GLY A 223 -2.28 -21.15 -13.40
C GLY A 223 -2.38 -22.23 -14.48
N GLN A 224 -3.27 -22.08 -15.48
CA GLN A 224 -3.38 -22.99 -16.64
C GLN A 224 -2.10 -22.96 -17.49
N LEU A 225 -1.50 -21.79 -17.69
CA LEU A 225 -0.31 -21.62 -18.52
C LEU A 225 0.98 -22.16 -17.85
N VAL A 226 1.03 -22.20 -16.53
CA VAL A 226 2.18 -22.73 -15.77
C VAL A 226 2.15 -24.26 -15.75
N GLY A 227 0.98 -24.86 -15.50
CA GLY A 227 0.82 -26.31 -15.52
C GLY A 227 -0.38 -26.81 -14.71
N ARG A 228 -0.75 -28.09 -14.92
CA ARG A 228 -1.97 -28.69 -14.37
C ARG A 228 -2.06 -28.62 -12.84
N SER A 229 -0.98 -28.89 -12.14
CA SER A 229 -0.95 -28.83 -10.67
C SER A 229 -1.10 -27.42 -10.13
N VAL A 230 -0.46 -26.43 -10.77
CA VAL A 230 -0.63 -25.02 -10.41
C VAL A 230 -2.05 -24.54 -10.72
N ALA A 231 -2.66 -25.04 -11.82
CA ALA A 231 -4.05 -24.78 -12.13
C ALA A 231 -5.03 -25.28 -11.05
N LEU A 232 -4.74 -26.42 -10.41
CA LEU A 232 -5.54 -26.92 -9.28
C LEU A 232 -5.43 -25.99 -8.07
N HIS A 233 -4.25 -25.45 -7.78
CA HIS A 233 -4.07 -24.45 -6.72
C HIS A 233 -4.77 -23.14 -7.06
N ALA A 234 -4.72 -22.70 -8.32
CA ALA A 234 -5.44 -21.52 -8.80
C ALA A 234 -6.96 -21.68 -8.65
N ARG A 235 -7.51 -22.85 -8.97
CA ARG A 235 -8.94 -23.18 -8.76
C ARG A 235 -9.31 -23.16 -7.27
N ARG A 236 -8.46 -23.73 -6.39
CA ARG A 236 -8.67 -23.66 -4.94
C ARG A 236 -8.71 -22.21 -4.46
N TRP A 237 -7.76 -21.40 -4.90
CA TRP A 237 -7.74 -19.96 -4.58
C TRP A 237 -9.03 -19.26 -5.03
N PHE A 238 -9.50 -19.55 -6.22
CA PHE A 238 -10.77 -19.03 -6.74
C PHE A 238 -11.98 -19.46 -5.90
N VAL A 239 -12.04 -20.74 -5.51
CA VAL A 239 -13.12 -21.25 -4.65
C VAL A 239 -13.08 -20.56 -3.27
N GLU A 240 -11.90 -20.39 -2.68
CA GLU A 240 -11.76 -19.64 -1.41
C GLU A 240 -12.22 -18.18 -1.59
N ALA A 241 -11.94 -17.54 -2.71
CA ALA A 241 -12.41 -16.19 -3.01
C ALA A 241 -13.94 -16.11 -3.12
N LEU A 242 -14.57 -17.04 -3.83
CA LEU A 242 -16.03 -17.12 -3.94
C LEU A 242 -16.71 -17.40 -2.59
N VAL A 243 -16.20 -18.37 -1.83
CA VAL A 243 -16.72 -18.72 -0.51
C VAL A 243 -16.59 -17.55 0.46
N ALA A 244 -15.43 -16.89 0.47
CA ALA A 244 -15.20 -15.74 1.33
C ALA A 244 -16.10 -14.55 0.94
N ALA A 245 -16.27 -14.29 -0.36
CA ALA A 245 -17.16 -13.22 -0.84
C ALA A 245 -18.63 -13.51 -0.50
N ALA A 246 -19.09 -14.74 -0.70
CA ALA A 246 -20.45 -15.17 -0.33
C ALA A 246 -20.68 -15.06 1.19
N ALA A 247 -19.72 -15.55 1.99
CA ALA A 247 -19.79 -15.43 3.46
C ALA A 247 -19.75 -13.96 3.91
N GLY A 248 -18.94 -13.12 3.27
CA GLY A 248 -18.89 -11.68 3.54
C GLY A 248 -20.21 -10.98 3.20
N ALA A 249 -20.85 -11.33 2.10
CA ALA A 249 -22.16 -10.80 1.75
C ALA A 249 -23.24 -11.22 2.76
N VAL A 250 -23.23 -12.49 3.19
CA VAL A 250 -24.15 -12.98 4.24
C VAL A 250 -23.90 -12.24 5.56
N LEU A 251 -22.65 -12.07 5.97
CA LEU A 251 -22.30 -11.31 7.18
C LEU A 251 -22.80 -9.86 7.09
N LEU A 252 -22.63 -9.20 5.96
CA LEU A 252 -23.13 -7.83 5.76
C LEU A 252 -24.64 -7.77 5.86
N VAL A 253 -25.37 -8.70 5.23
CA VAL A 253 -26.84 -8.78 5.31
C VAL A 253 -27.29 -8.99 6.74
N LEU A 254 -26.67 -9.94 7.46
CA LEU A 254 -27.01 -10.22 8.87
C LEU A 254 -26.79 -8.97 9.76
N LEU A 255 -25.65 -8.28 9.60
CA LEU A 255 -25.38 -7.04 10.32
C LEU A 255 -26.41 -5.96 9.99
N THR A 256 -26.76 -5.78 8.73
CA THR A 256 -27.77 -4.81 8.30
C THR A 256 -29.14 -5.11 8.90
N VAL A 257 -29.54 -6.39 8.89
CA VAL A 257 -30.82 -6.81 9.48
C VAL A 257 -30.85 -6.59 10.99
N LEU A 258 -29.77 -6.91 11.69
CA LEU A 258 -29.66 -6.71 13.15
C LEU A 258 -29.69 -5.21 13.52
N GLN A 259 -29.17 -4.35 12.65
CA GLN A 259 -29.05 -2.91 12.93
C GLN A 259 -30.30 -2.10 12.60
N SER A 260 -31.05 -2.39 11.56
CA SER A 260 -32.03 -1.44 11.00
C SER A 260 -33.42 -1.98 10.75
N GLY A 261 -33.70 -3.25 11.06
CA GLY A 261 -35.00 -3.79 10.64
C GLY A 261 -35.32 -3.50 9.16
N TRP A 262 -34.37 -3.71 8.27
CA TRP A 262 -34.46 -3.51 6.81
C TRP A 262 -34.47 -2.06 6.29
N SER A 263 -33.32 -1.44 6.19
CA SER A 263 -33.07 -0.45 5.13
C SER A 263 -31.63 -0.59 4.61
N VAL A 264 -31.42 -1.43 3.59
CA VAL A 264 -30.22 -1.33 2.75
C VAL A 264 -30.37 -0.06 1.94
N GLN A 265 -30.04 1.09 2.51
CA GLN A 265 -29.88 2.28 1.68
C GLN A 265 -28.55 2.13 0.96
N ILE A 266 -28.61 1.70 -0.26
CA ILE A 266 -27.55 1.87 -1.25
C ILE A 266 -27.38 3.38 -1.39
N THR A 267 -26.43 3.94 -0.62
CA THR A 267 -26.17 5.38 -0.59
C THR A 267 -25.98 5.91 -1.99
N GLY A 268 -26.68 6.99 -2.27
CA GLY A 268 -26.97 7.58 -3.53
C GLY A 268 -25.86 7.68 -4.56
N SER A 269 -26.27 7.85 -5.79
CA SER A 269 -25.45 8.04 -6.98
C SER A 269 -24.25 8.97 -6.74
N ARG A 270 -23.05 8.38 -6.79
CA ARG A 270 -21.78 9.13 -6.83
C ARG A 270 -21.48 9.49 -8.29
N GLU A 271 -22.45 10.00 -9.03
CA GLU A 271 -22.32 10.32 -10.46
C GLU A 271 -21.18 11.32 -10.70
N GLY A 272 -21.05 12.35 -9.86
CA GLY A 272 -19.95 13.32 -9.91
C GLY A 272 -18.56 12.72 -9.70
N SER A 273 -18.40 11.73 -8.84
CA SER A 273 -17.11 11.17 -8.43
C SER A 273 -16.26 10.56 -9.57
N ASN A 274 -16.86 10.04 -10.63
CA ASN A 274 -16.12 9.49 -11.77
C ASN A 274 -15.64 10.61 -12.71
N GLN A 275 -16.50 11.61 -12.94
CA GLN A 275 -16.15 12.79 -13.74
C GLN A 275 -15.01 13.57 -13.06
N GLU A 276 -15.13 13.86 -11.77
CA GLU A 276 -14.09 14.51 -10.99
C GLU A 276 -12.73 13.79 -11.11
N ARG A 277 -12.71 12.48 -10.98
CA ARG A 277 -11.48 11.71 -11.16
C ARG A 277 -10.90 11.81 -12.56
N MET A 278 -11.77 11.78 -13.58
CA MET A 278 -11.32 11.94 -14.96
C MET A 278 -10.73 13.32 -15.18
N ASP A 279 -11.32 14.35 -14.60
CA ASP A 279 -10.82 15.73 -14.71
C ASP A 279 -9.50 15.92 -13.96
N LEU A 280 -9.33 15.27 -12.79
CA LEU A 280 -8.04 15.21 -12.09
C LEU A 280 -6.93 14.52 -12.93
N VAL A 281 -7.26 13.41 -13.60
CA VAL A 281 -6.32 12.71 -14.49
C VAL A 281 -5.97 13.58 -15.70
N ARG A 282 -6.98 14.21 -16.34
CA ARG A 282 -6.77 15.13 -17.46
C ARG A 282 -5.91 16.32 -17.06
N PHE A 283 -6.16 16.89 -15.89
CA PHE A 283 -5.35 17.98 -15.34
C PHE A 283 -3.89 17.53 -15.16
N ALA A 284 -3.65 16.39 -14.50
CA ALA A 284 -2.30 15.87 -14.29
C ALA A 284 -1.57 15.59 -15.62
N LEU A 285 -2.27 14.98 -16.60
CA LEU A 285 -1.70 14.75 -17.92
C LEU A 285 -1.39 16.06 -18.67
N ALA A 286 -2.25 17.08 -18.57
CA ALA A 286 -1.95 18.41 -19.13
C ALA A 286 -0.69 19.00 -18.49
N ARG A 287 -0.57 18.93 -17.15
CA ARG A 287 0.63 19.40 -16.42
C ARG A 287 1.89 18.63 -16.78
N SER A 288 1.78 17.35 -17.20
CA SER A 288 2.95 16.58 -17.67
C SER A 288 3.59 17.18 -18.93
N LEU A 289 2.85 17.97 -19.68
CA LEU A 289 3.35 18.64 -20.91
C LEU A 289 4.09 19.95 -20.60
N ASP A 290 3.92 20.54 -19.43
CA ASP A 290 4.64 21.74 -19.01
C ASP A 290 6.15 21.48 -18.82
N SER A 291 6.48 20.24 -18.39
CA SER A 291 7.86 19.79 -18.20
C SER A 291 8.00 18.30 -18.54
N PRO A 292 7.92 17.89 -19.80
CA PRO A 292 7.78 16.47 -20.16
C PRO A 292 8.99 15.63 -19.80
N LEU A 293 10.19 16.17 -19.78
CA LEU A 293 11.41 15.42 -19.43
C LEU A 293 11.62 15.28 -17.93
N TRP A 294 11.34 16.34 -17.18
CA TRP A 294 11.69 16.40 -15.76
C TRP A 294 10.48 16.33 -14.84
N GLY A 295 9.26 16.51 -15.37
CA GLY A 295 8.06 16.71 -14.58
C GLY A 295 8.06 18.05 -13.84
N ILE A 296 6.93 18.41 -13.28
CA ILE A 296 6.75 19.66 -12.50
C ILE A 296 7.45 19.61 -11.14
N GLY A 297 7.78 18.43 -10.65
CA GLY A 297 8.40 18.17 -9.34
C GLY A 297 7.61 17.14 -8.53
N PRO A 298 8.29 16.22 -7.80
CA PRO A 298 7.62 15.31 -6.88
C PRO A 298 6.72 16.08 -5.91
N MET A 299 5.51 15.58 -5.64
CA MET A 299 4.50 16.19 -4.79
C MET A 299 3.87 17.50 -5.31
N HIS A 300 4.36 18.09 -6.41
CA HIS A 300 3.97 19.45 -6.86
C HIS A 300 2.52 19.56 -7.35
N LEU A 301 1.86 18.46 -7.73
CA LEU A 301 0.42 18.50 -7.98
C LEU A 301 -0.36 18.99 -6.75
N ALA A 302 0.08 18.66 -5.54
CA ALA A 302 -0.54 19.13 -4.31
C ALA A 302 -0.35 20.65 -4.05
N GLY A 303 0.60 21.29 -4.72
CA GLY A 303 0.81 22.74 -4.67
C GLY A 303 0.08 23.52 -5.78
N MET A 304 -0.62 22.81 -6.69
CA MET A 304 -1.27 23.45 -7.84
C MET A 304 -2.75 23.74 -7.60
N ARG A 305 -3.20 24.88 -8.09
CA ARG A 305 -4.61 25.26 -8.10
C ARG A 305 -5.36 24.61 -9.26
N GLY A 306 -6.67 24.43 -9.11
CA GLY A 306 -7.54 23.81 -10.12
C GLY A 306 -7.70 22.30 -9.96
N MET A 307 -7.14 21.70 -8.90
CA MET A 307 -7.45 20.34 -8.48
C MET A 307 -8.34 20.35 -7.23
N ASN A 308 -9.35 19.48 -7.20
CA ASN A 308 -10.18 19.25 -6.01
C ASN A 308 -9.56 18.19 -5.07
N ALA A 309 -8.36 17.68 -5.38
CA ALA A 309 -7.63 16.70 -4.58
C ALA A 309 -6.11 16.94 -4.71
N ALA A 310 -5.35 16.61 -3.67
CA ALA A 310 -3.89 16.77 -3.65
C ALA A 310 -3.13 15.74 -4.52
N HIS A 311 -3.84 14.83 -5.17
CA HIS A 311 -3.31 13.85 -6.12
C HIS A 311 -4.39 13.39 -7.11
N PRO A 312 -4.05 12.91 -8.32
CA PRO A 312 -5.01 12.66 -9.39
C PRO A 312 -5.79 11.33 -9.25
N HIS A 313 -5.66 10.60 -8.14
CA HIS A 313 -6.21 9.25 -7.98
C HIS A 313 -5.81 8.26 -9.10
N ASN A 314 -4.67 8.52 -9.75
CA ASN A 314 -4.07 7.70 -10.78
C ASN A 314 -2.55 7.84 -10.67
N ALA A 315 -1.88 6.80 -10.20
CA ALA A 315 -0.44 6.84 -9.94
C ALA A 315 0.39 7.05 -11.21
N TRP A 316 -0.07 6.58 -12.37
CA TRP A 316 0.65 6.76 -13.63
C TRP A 316 0.60 8.20 -14.11
N ALA A 317 -0.59 8.81 -14.10
CA ALA A 317 -0.76 10.23 -14.42
C ALA A 317 0.05 11.11 -13.45
N GLN A 318 0.08 10.74 -12.16
CA GLN A 318 0.89 11.41 -11.15
C GLN A 318 2.39 11.31 -11.45
N VAL A 319 2.90 10.11 -11.74
CA VAL A 319 4.32 9.90 -12.04
C VAL A 319 4.75 10.69 -13.27
N VAL A 320 4.00 10.66 -14.37
CA VAL A 320 4.41 11.39 -15.57
C VAL A 320 4.32 12.90 -15.38
N ALA A 321 3.35 13.39 -14.59
CA ALA A 321 3.25 14.81 -14.30
C ALA A 321 4.38 15.30 -13.37
N GLU A 322 4.62 14.59 -12.27
CA GLU A 322 5.55 15.04 -11.23
C GLU A 322 7.02 14.68 -11.52
N TRP A 323 7.27 13.52 -12.13
CA TRP A 323 8.61 13.00 -12.37
C TRP A 323 9.05 13.02 -13.85
N GLY A 324 8.11 13.32 -14.76
CA GLY A 324 8.32 13.33 -16.20
C GLY A 324 8.13 11.98 -16.89
N TRP A 325 7.97 12.03 -18.21
CA TRP A 325 7.74 10.85 -19.05
C TRP A 325 8.89 9.83 -19.03
N PRO A 326 10.19 10.23 -18.99
CA PRO A 326 11.28 9.26 -18.91
C PRO A 326 11.20 8.39 -17.67
N VAL A 327 10.84 8.96 -16.51
CA VAL A 327 10.67 8.20 -15.26
C VAL A 327 9.44 7.30 -15.34
N GLY A 328 8.32 7.79 -15.91
CA GLY A 328 7.14 6.95 -16.15
C GLY A 328 7.44 5.74 -17.03
N LEU A 329 8.15 5.93 -18.14
CA LEU A 329 8.56 4.84 -19.04
C LEU A 329 9.54 3.87 -18.36
N LEU A 330 10.50 4.38 -17.58
CA LEU A 330 11.44 3.55 -16.81
C LEU A 330 10.68 2.69 -15.77
N LEU A 331 9.72 3.27 -15.09
CA LEU A 331 8.88 2.55 -14.13
C LEU A 331 8.06 1.45 -14.82
N LEU A 332 7.42 1.77 -15.95
CA LEU A 332 6.69 0.79 -16.76
C LEU A 332 7.62 -0.34 -17.22
N GLY A 333 8.79 -0.01 -17.77
CA GLY A 333 9.79 -0.99 -18.15
C GLY A 333 10.25 -1.86 -16.99
N THR A 334 10.40 -1.27 -15.80
CA THR A 334 10.75 -2.00 -14.57
C THR A 334 9.63 -2.97 -14.15
N VAL A 335 8.38 -2.54 -14.18
CA VAL A 335 7.22 -3.39 -13.90
C VAL A 335 7.17 -4.58 -14.86
N VAL A 336 7.31 -4.33 -16.18
CA VAL A 336 7.33 -5.39 -17.21
C VAL A 336 8.51 -6.34 -16.99
N LEU A 337 9.70 -5.82 -16.69
CA LEU A 337 10.89 -6.62 -16.41
C LEU A 337 10.71 -7.50 -15.17
N VAL A 338 10.20 -6.95 -14.07
CA VAL A 338 9.93 -7.69 -12.83
C VAL A 338 8.87 -8.76 -13.09
N ALA A 339 7.75 -8.41 -13.71
CA ALA A 339 6.69 -9.35 -14.06
C ALA A 339 7.21 -10.49 -14.95
N SER A 340 8.03 -10.18 -15.97
CA SER A 340 8.62 -11.20 -16.86
C SER A 340 9.62 -12.10 -16.14
N ARG A 341 10.38 -11.57 -15.17
CA ARG A 341 11.30 -12.37 -14.35
C ARG A 341 10.55 -13.27 -13.38
N LEU A 342 9.51 -12.74 -12.71
CA LEU A 342 8.61 -13.52 -11.85
C LEU A 342 7.94 -14.62 -12.66
N TRP A 343 7.41 -14.31 -13.85
CA TRP A 343 6.81 -15.30 -14.74
C TRP A 343 7.75 -16.44 -15.11
N ARG A 344 8.99 -16.13 -15.49
CA ARG A 344 10.02 -17.16 -15.77
C ARG A 344 10.34 -17.99 -14.54
N ALA A 345 10.36 -17.38 -13.36
CA ALA A 345 10.59 -18.08 -12.10
C ALA A 345 9.45 -19.04 -11.76
N LEU A 346 8.19 -18.65 -11.99
CA LEU A 346 7.01 -19.51 -11.80
C LEU A 346 7.12 -20.82 -12.60
N ARG A 347 7.58 -20.72 -13.85
CA ARG A 347 7.72 -21.88 -14.75
C ARG A 347 8.83 -22.85 -14.39
N SER A 348 9.78 -22.44 -13.55
CA SER A 348 10.93 -23.25 -13.10
C SER A 348 10.87 -23.63 -11.62
N ALA A 349 9.87 -23.14 -10.88
CA ALA A 349 9.68 -23.43 -9.46
C ALA A 349 8.96 -24.76 -9.22
N SER A 350 9.04 -25.28 -8.00
CA SER A 350 8.19 -26.38 -7.58
C SER A 350 6.70 -25.96 -7.59
N GLU A 351 5.79 -26.91 -7.64
CA GLU A 351 4.35 -26.65 -7.72
C GLU A 351 3.85 -25.69 -6.62
N THR A 352 4.27 -25.92 -5.38
CA THR A 352 3.88 -25.09 -4.24
C THR A 352 4.50 -23.70 -4.32
N GLU A 353 5.77 -23.60 -4.70
CA GLU A 353 6.44 -22.30 -4.88
C GLU A 353 5.84 -21.51 -6.05
N ALA A 354 5.51 -22.21 -7.16
CA ALA A 354 4.83 -21.59 -8.29
C ALA A 354 3.45 -21.07 -7.89
N ALA A 355 2.67 -21.82 -7.11
CA ALA A 355 1.37 -21.37 -6.62
C ALA A 355 1.49 -20.11 -5.74
N TRP A 356 2.46 -20.04 -4.83
CA TRP A 356 2.74 -18.85 -4.04
C TRP A 356 3.19 -17.67 -4.90
N GLY A 357 4.11 -17.91 -5.82
CA GLY A 357 4.58 -16.87 -6.74
C GLY A 357 3.45 -16.30 -7.61
N LEU A 358 2.48 -17.15 -8.00
CA LEU A 358 1.29 -16.73 -8.74
C LEU A 358 0.41 -15.80 -7.90
N VAL A 359 0.18 -16.11 -6.62
CA VAL A 359 -0.56 -15.24 -5.69
C VAL A 359 0.14 -13.89 -5.53
N LEU A 360 1.46 -13.90 -5.35
CA LEU A 360 2.25 -12.66 -5.23
C LEU A 360 2.20 -11.80 -6.50
N LEU A 361 2.33 -12.43 -7.68
CA LEU A 361 2.21 -11.74 -8.97
C LEU A 361 0.81 -11.12 -9.15
N ALA A 362 -0.23 -11.89 -8.86
CA ALA A 362 -1.60 -11.42 -8.95
C ALA A 362 -1.88 -10.27 -7.98
N THR A 363 -1.34 -10.33 -6.76
CA THR A 363 -1.43 -9.22 -5.80
C THR A 363 -0.73 -7.97 -6.33
N GLY A 364 0.45 -8.12 -6.95
CA GLY A 364 1.14 -7.01 -7.60
C GLY A 364 0.30 -6.38 -8.72
N VAL A 365 -0.34 -7.21 -9.55
CA VAL A 365 -1.25 -6.73 -10.60
C VAL A 365 -2.48 -6.04 -9.99
N ALA A 366 -3.06 -6.59 -8.90
CA ALA A 366 -4.17 -5.92 -8.21
C ALA A 366 -3.78 -4.52 -7.72
N VAL A 367 -2.59 -4.36 -7.12
CA VAL A 367 -2.06 -3.05 -6.71
C VAL A 367 -1.94 -2.09 -7.89
N LEU A 368 -1.43 -2.57 -9.04
CA LEU A 368 -1.29 -1.75 -10.24
C LEU A 368 -2.65 -1.34 -10.83
N VAL A 369 -3.62 -2.25 -10.85
CA VAL A 369 -4.99 -1.96 -11.32
C VAL A 369 -5.66 -0.94 -10.39
N ASP A 370 -5.61 -1.15 -9.08
CA ASP A 370 -6.16 -0.21 -8.11
C ASP A 370 -5.51 1.19 -8.24
N SER A 371 -4.19 1.25 -8.50
CA SER A 371 -3.45 2.49 -8.66
C SER A 371 -3.88 3.36 -9.85
N LEU A 372 -4.63 2.80 -10.80
CA LEU A 372 -5.24 3.57 -11.90
C LEU A 372 -6.47 4.37 -11.45
N PHE A 373 -7.04 4.02 -10.29
CA PHE A 373 -8.33 4.56 -9.82
C PHE A 373 -8.28 5.06 -8.37
N SER A 374 -7.10 5.01 -7.73
CA SER A 374 -6.98 5.29 -6.30
C SER A 374 -5.65 5.94 -5.93
N GLY A 375 -5.54 6.36 -4.65
CA GLY A 375 -4.34 6.93 -4.04
C GLY A 375 -3.49 5.90 -3.27
N ASN A 376 -3.51 4.61 -3.64
CA ASN A 376 -2.85 3.56 -2.86
C ASN A 376 -1.32 3.76 -2.70
N PHE A 377 -0.65 4.44 -3.64
CA PHE A 377 0.76 4.82 -3.53
C PHE A 377 1.01 6.11 -2.75
N VAL A 378 -0.06 6.79 -2.31
CA VAL A 378 0.02 8.05 -1.55
C VAL A 378 -0.27 7.82 -0.07
N MET A 379 -1.24 6.96 0.25
CA MET A 379 -1.69 6.74 1.63
C MET A 379 -0.67 5.91 2.43
N PRO A 380 -0.25 6.36 3.63
CA PRO A 380 0.85 5.75 4.36
C PRO A 380 0.62 4.29 4.73
N MET A 381 -0.61 3.91 5.12
CA MET A 381 -0.90 2.52 5.46
C MET A 381 -0.80 1.60 4.24
N SER A 382 -1.34 1.99 3.09
CA SER A 382 -1.20 1.19 1.86
C SER A 382 0.24 1.12 1.37
N GLN A 383 1.03 2.19 1.53
CA GLN A 383 2.46 2.18 1.25
C GLN A 383 3.20 1.11 2.08
N LEU A 384 2.90 1.00 3.38
CA LEU A 384 3.46 -0.05 4.24
C LEU A 384 3.10 -1.47 3.73
N TRP A 385 1.85 -1.68 3.34
CA TRP A 385 1.41 -2.97 2.81
C TRP A 385 2.01 -3.28 1.44
N ILE A 386 2.20 -2.30 0.58
CA ILE A 386 2.90 -2.44 -0.70
C ILE A 386 4.38 -2.78 -0.45
N ALA A 387 5.03 -2.14 0.52
CA ALA A 387 6.39 -2.49 0.92
C ALA A 387 6.49 -3.92 1.48
N LEU A 388 5.49 -4.37 2.26
CA LEU A 388 5.39 -5.74 2.74
C LEU A 388 5.24 -6.74 1.58
N LEU A 389 4.40 -6.44 0.59
CA LEU A 389 4.27 -7.25 -0.63
C LEU A 389 5.62 -7.35 -1.37
N GLY A 390 6.30 -6.22 -1.57
CA GLY A 390 7.64 -6.19 -2.18
C GLY A 390 8.65 -7.03 -1.41
N GLY A 391 8.64 -6.92 -0.08
CA GLY A 391 9.46 -7.75 0.80
C GLY A 391 9.13 -9.24 0.69
N TRP A 392 7.84 -9.59 0.57
CA TRP A 392 7.44 -11.00 0.39
C TRP A 392 7.85 -11.54 -0.98
N MET A 393 7.70 -10.77 -2.05
CA MET A 393 8.19 -11.15 -3.39
C MET A 393 9.70 -11.41 -3.37
N LEU A 394 10.48 -10.55 -2.70
CA LEU A 394 11.93 -10.73 -2.54
C LEU A 394 12.27 -11.97 -1.68
N ALA A 395 11.56 -12.18 -0.56
CA ALA A 395 11.74 -13.35 0.27
C ALA A 395 11.42 -14.65 -0.49
N TRP A 396 10.30 -14.68 -1.20
CA TRP A 396 9.92 -15.81 -2.06
C TRP A 396 10.99 -16.09 -3.13
N TRP A 397 11.42 -15.06 -3.85
CA TRP A 397 12.45 -15.19 -4.89
C TRP A 397 13.75 -15.82 -4.36
N ARG A 398 14.16 -15.43 -3.16
CA ARG A 398 15.39 -15.94 -2.52
C ARG A 398 15.27 -17.39 -2.07
N HIS A 399 14.07 -17.89 -1.81
CA HIS A 399 13.84 -19.27 -1.36
C HIS A 399 13.71 -20.25 -2.53
N LEU A 400 13.69 -19.78 -3.78
CA LEU A 400 13.65 -20.66 -4.93
C LEU A 400 14.96 -21.45 -5.07
N PRO A 401 14.90 -22.76 -5.46
CA PRO A 401 16.07 -23.59 -5.70
C PRO A 401 17.07 -22.94 -6.66
N GLY A 402 18.36 -23.05 -6.37
CA GLY A 402 19.43 -22.43 -7.16
C GLY A 402 19.57 -20.92 -7.02
N ARG A 403 18.71 -20.24 -6.24
CA ARG A 403 18.74 -18.79 -6.02
C ARG A 403 19.04 -18.38 -4.59
N ALA A 404 19.16 -19.33 -3.67
CA ALA A 404 19.40 -19.08 -2.24
C ALA A 404 20.70 -18.30 -1.96
N SER A 405 21.64 -18.33 -2.88
CA SER A 405 22.90 -17.59 -2.80
C SER A 405 22.89 -16.23 -3.50
N VAL A 406 21.75 -15.82 -4.13
CA VAL A 406 21.64 -14.49 -4.68
C VAL A 406 21.30 -13.54 -3.52
N PRO A 407 22.30 -12.85 -2.94
CA PRO A 407 22.03 -11.74 -2.05
C PRO A 407 21.14 -10.76 -2.80
N ALA A 408 20.49 -9.82 -2.14
CA ALA A 408 19.95 -8.64 -2.81
C ALA A 408 21.15 -7.79 -3.29
N PRO A 409 21.77 -8.09 -4.45
CA PRO A 409 23.07 -7.53 -4.82
C PRO A 409 22.95 -6.06 -5.21
N TRP A 410 21.71 -5.62 -5.45
CA TRP A 410 21.38 -4.26 -5.85
C TRP A 410 21.39 -3.26 -4.68
N LEU A 411 21.33 -3.73 -3.41
CA LEU A 411 21.51 -2.88 -2.22
C LEU A 411 22.91 -3.05 -1.64
N GLY A 412 23.92 -2.61 -2.38
CA GLY A 412 25.26 -2.42 -1.82
C GLY A 412 25.28 -1.39 -0.67
N ARG A 413 26.34 -1.38 0.14
CA ARG A 413 26.49 -0.42 1.23
C ARG A 413 26.21 1.03 0.84
N PRO A 414 26.67 1.55 -0.32
CA PRO A 414 26.36 2.93 -0.72
C PRO A 414 24.85 3.19 -0.88
N ALA A 415 24.09 2.25 -1.47
CA ALA A 415 22.66 2.38 -1.59
C ALA A 415 21.97 2.42 -0.21
N VAL A 416 22.38 1.55 0.71
CA VAL A 416 21.83 1.53 2.08
C VAL A 416 22.17 2.83 2.82
N VAL A 417 23.38 3.36 2.66
CA VAL A 417 23.77 4.66 3.24
C VAL A 417 22.87 5.77 2.69
N ILE A 418 22.63 5.85 1.38
CA ILE A 418 21.72 6.84 0.80
C ILE A 418 20.32 6.71 1.42
N LEU A 419 19.77 5.49 1.47
CA LEU A 419 18.46 5.25 2.05
C LEU A 419 18.37 5.72 3.51
N VAL A 420 19.35 5.37 4.33
CA VAL A 420 19.37 5.77 5.75
C VAL A 420 19.51 7.28 5.90
N THR A 421 20.43 7.91 5.16
CA THR A 421 20.65 9.36 5.20
C THR A 421 19.39 10.13 4.87
N VAL A 422 18.67 9.71 3.82
CA VAL A 422 17.44 10.35 3.40
C VAL A 422 16.31 10.14 4.43
N GLN A 423 16.25 8.97 5.09
CA GLN A 423 15.26 8.73 6.16
C GLN A 423 15.59 9.55 7.44
N ILE A 424 16.85 9.69 7.79
CA ILE A 424 17.28 10.56 8.90
C ILE A 424 16.88 12.00 8.57
N TRP A 425 17.21 12.48 7.38
CA TRP A 425 16.79 13.82 6.95
C TRP A 425 15.27 14.01 7.05
N LEU A 426 14.49 13.04 6.56
CA LEU A 426 13.03 13.10 6.60
C LEU A 426 12.52 13.21 8.04
N ALA A 427 13.04 12.38 8.95
CA ALA A 427 12.66 12.43 10.36
C ALA A 427 12.96 13.80 11.01
N PHE A 428 14.12 14.40 10.68
CA PHE A 428 14.46 15.75 11.16
C PHE A 428 13.61 16.84 10.51
N SER A 429 13.28 16.73 9.22
CA SER A 429 12.48 17.74 8.51
C SER A 429 11.06 17.85 9.04
N ILE A 430 10.47 16.73 9.50
CA ILE A 430 9.11 16.74 10.07
C ILE A 430 9.07 17.01 11.57
N ALA A 431 10.20 16.87 12.29
CA ALA A 431 10.24 16.98 13.75
C ALA A 431 9.65 18.30 14.30
N PRO A 432 9.87 19.47 13.67
CA PRO A 432 9.25 20.73 14.13
C PRO A 432 7.72 20.71 14.02
N GLU A 433 7.17 20.13 12.94
CA GLU A 433 5.72 20.02 12.73
C GLU A 433 5.11 19.04 13.73
N VAL A 434 5.73 17.87 13.90
CA VAL A 434 5.30 16.85 14.87
C VAL A 434 5.27 17.39 16.30
N ARG A 435 6.25 18.22 16.71
CA ARG A 435 6.30 18.81 18.05
C ARG A 435 5.21 19.86 18.30
N ARG A 436 4.72 20.51 17.24
CA ARG A 436 3.71 21.56 17.34
C ARG A 436 2.31 21.07 17.01
N TRP A 437 2.14 19.79 16.68
CA TRP A 437 0.84 19.24 16.30
C TRP A 437 -0.19 19.44 17.43
N PRO A 438 -1.47 19.84 17.17
CA PRO A 438 -2.11 19.92 15.84
C PRO A 438 -1.94 21.27 15.10
N GLN A 439 -1.20 22.23 15.63
CA GLN A 439 -1.07 23.57 15.04
C GLN A 439 -0.82 23.60 13.51
N PRO A 440 0.03 22.71 12.92
CA PRO A 440 0.23 22.72 11.47
C PRO A 440 -1.04 22.39 10.68
N LEU A 441 -1.95 21.59 11.24
CA LEU A 441 -3.25 21.31 10.64
C LEU A 441 -4.18 22.53 10.73
N ASP A 442 -4.23 23.16 11.89
CA ASP A 442 -5.05 24.37 12.13
C ASP A 442 -4.58 25.51 11.23
N GLU A 443 -3.27 25.78 11.16
CA GLU A 443 -2.65 26.76 10.25
C GLU A 443 -3.02 26.48 8.78
N ALA A 444 -3.04 25.19 8.37
CA ALA A 444 -3.43 24.80 7.02
C ALA A 444 -4.93 25.04 6.76
N ILE A 445 -5.80 24.73 7.73
CA ILE A 445 -7.25 24.98 7.64
C ILE A 445 -7.52 26.48 7.54
N GLU A 446 -6.86 27.29 8.34
CA GLU A 446 -6.98 28.75 8.29
C GLU A 446 -6.47 29.33 6.96
N ARG A 447 -5.36 28.80 6.45
CA ARG A 447 -4.75 29.22 5.18
C ARG A 447 -5.58 28.83 3.96
N TYR A 448 -6.30 27.71 4.05
CA TYR A 448 -7.11 27.13 2.97
C TYR A 448 -8.57 26.88 3.40
N PRO A 449 -9.31 27.91 3.89
CA PRO A 449 -10.59 27.72 4.59
C PRO A 449 -11.71 27.16 3.72
N ASN A 450 -11.55 27.19 2.41
CA ASN A 450 -12.52 26.67 1.44
C ASN A 450 -12.05 25.40 0.73
N GLU A 451 -10.94 24.83 1.16
CA GLU A 451 -10.40 23.61 0.59
C GLU A 451 -10.76 22.42 1.48
N LEU A 452 -11.18 21.33 0.87
CA LEU A 452 -11.37 20.07 1.60
C LEU A 452 -10.01 19.52 2.01
N LEU A 453 -9.95 18.82 3.13
CA LEU A 453 -8.76 18.06 3.52
C LEU A 453 -8.54 16.94 2.50
N ASN A 454 -7.46 17.03 1.76
CA ASN A 454 -7.10 16.08 0.71
C ASN A 454 -5.72 15.49 0.98
N PRO A 455 -5.63 14.34 1.68
CA PRO A 455 -4.37 13.80 2.13
C PRO A 455 -3.34 13.59 1.03
N ARG A 456 -2.11 14.04 1.28
CA ARG A 456 -0.93 13.77 0.48
C ARG A 456 0.21 13.32 1.40
N PHE A 457 1.11 14.21 1.77
CA PHE A 457 2.09 13.93 2.82
C PHE A 457 1.42 13.96 4.20
N TRP A 458 0.75 15.07 4.54
CA TRP A 458 -0.13 15.23 5.68
C TRP A 458 -1.61 15.22 5.26
N THR A 459 -2.50 15.14 6.22
CA THR A 459 -3.95 15.12 5.97
C THR A 459 -4.45 16.39 5.29
N HIS A 460 -3.88 17.57 5.59
CA HIS A 460 -4.28 18.82 4.91
C HIS A 460 -3.92 18.80 3.41
N GLY A 461 -2.85 18.09 3.00
CA GLY A 461 -2.47 17.77 1.63
C GLY A 461 -1.89 18.91 0.80
N TRP A 462 -2.28 20.14 1.04
CA TRP A 462 -1.91 21.32 0.27
C TRP A 462 -0.62 21.97 0.77
N PHE A 463 0.12 22.62 -0.14
CA PHE A 463 1.25 23.49 0.18
C PHE A 463 1.35 24.64 -0.85
N GLY A 464 2.29 25.58 -0.63
CA GLY A 464 2.47 26.75 -1.50
C GLY A 464 1.57 27.91 -1.10
N GLU A 465 1.48 28.95 -1.96
CA GLU A 465 0.64 30.11 -1.68
C GLU A 465 -0.79 29.91 -2.15
N PRO A 466 -1.79 30.33 -1.35
CA PRO A 466 -3.17 30.36 -1.79
C PRO A 466 -3.32 31.38 -2.93
N GLY A 467 -3.31 30.89 -4.17
CA GLY A 467 -3.57 31.74 -5.35
C GLY A 467 -5.07 32.03 -5.51
N PRO A 468 -5.48 33.03 -6.31
CA PRO A 468 -6.87 33.22 -6.67
C PRO A 468 -7.41 31.96 -7.35
N ARG A 469 -8.65 31.56 -7.04
CA ARG A 469 -9.35 30.49 -7.77
C ARG A 469 -9.57 30.93 -9.21
N PRO A 470 -9.41 30.03 -10.22
CA PRO A 470 -9.81 30.34 -11.58
C PRO A 470 -11.31 30.58 -11.72
#